data_e2a6e6a2811693aa0ed6b576991478e9
#
_entry.id   e2a6e6a2811693aa0ed6b576991478e9
#
_cell.length_a   1.000
_cell.length_b   1.000
_cell.length_c   1.000
_cell.angle_alpha   90.00
_cell.angle_beta   90.00
_cell.angle_gamma   90.00
#
_symmetry.space_group_name_H-M   'P 1'
#
loop_
_entity.id
_entity.type
_entity.pdbx_description
1 polymer ?
#
loop_
_entity_poly.entity_id
_entity_poly.type
_entity_poly.pdbx_seq_one_letter_code
_entity_poly.pdbx_strand_id
1 'polypeptide(L)'
;MTLGTILVTGGAGFVGSHACKALAASGYLPVSYDNLCNGHADAVKWGPLVIGDLLDGAALGAALARYKPQAVLHFAGLIEAGRSVCEAALFRRQNVDASQILLAQMQQQGIRHMVFSSSAAVYGAPQQDKITEDHPRRPENPYGQNKAD
;
A
#
# COMPACT_ATOMS: atom_id res chain seq x y z
N MET A 1 20.85 17.24 2.74
CA MET A 1 19.55 17.68 2.18
C MET A 1 18.76 16.45 1.78
N THR A 2 17.47 16.36 2.09
CA THR A 2 16.62 15.26 1.62
C THR A 2 16.18 15.50 0.18
N LEU A 3 16.09 14.43 -0.63
CA LEU A 3 15.58 14.48 -2.02
C LEU A 3 14.07 14.72 -2.10
N GLY A 4 13.38 14.62 -0.97
CA GLY A 4 11.94 14.81 -0.84
C GLY A 4 11.30 13.80 0.09
N THR A 5 10.00 13.92 0.29
CA THR A 5 9.23 13.04 1.17
C THR A 5 8.46 12.00 0.35
N ILE A 6 8.44 10.77 0.80
CA ILE A 6 7.65 9.67 0.23
C ILE A 6 6.74 9.11 1.33
N LEU A 7 5.43 9.09 1.10
CA LEU A 7 4.51 8.39 2.01
C LEU A 7 4.55 6.89 1.70
N VAL A 8 4.67 6.07 2.74
CA VAL A 8 4.67 4.61 2.63
C VAL A 8 3.51 4.07 3.45
N THR A 9 2.41 3.70 2.81
CA THR A 9 1.30 3.06 3.49
C THR A 9 1.65 1.60 3.76
N GLY A 10 1.27 1.09 4.93
CA GLY A 10 1.75 -0.21 5.40
C GLY A 10 3.24 -0.18 5.76
N GLY A 11 3.77 1.01 6.12
CA GLY A 11 5.18 1.22 6.41
C GLY A 11 5.69 0.51 7.68
N ALA A 12 4.81 0.07 8.55
CA ALA A 12 5.13 -0.74 9.74
C ALA A 12 5.09 -2.26 9.46
N GLY A 13 4.70 -2.68 8.25
CA GLY A 13 4.73 -4.07 7.80
C GLY A 13 6.11 -4.48 7.28
N PHE A 14 6.24 -5.76 6.92
CA PHE A 14 7.52 -6.32 6.45
C PHE A 14 8.04 -5.62 5.19
N VAL A 15 7.26 -5.61 4.11
CA VAL A 15 7.68 -4.99 2.84
C VAL A 15 7.86 -3.48 3.00
N GLY A 16 6.87 -2.80 3.63
CA GLY A 16 6.88 -1.35 3.81
C GLY A 16 8.09 -0.85 4.61
N SER A 17 8.45 -1.52 5.70
CA SER A 17 9.61 -1.13 6.52
C SER A 17 10.94 -1.28 5.76
N HIS A 18 11.07 -2.33 4.92
CA HIS A 18 12.25 -2.49 4.06
C HIS A 18 12.30 -1.46 2.94
N ALA A 19 11.14 -1.08 2.37
CA ALA A 19 11.05 0.01 1.41
C ALA A 19 11.46 1.34 2.07
N CYS A 20 11.00 1.63 3.29
CA CYS A 20 11.43 2.81 4.06
C CYS A 20 12.95 2.83 4.26
N LYS A 21 13.56 1.67 4.58
CA LYS A 21 15.03 1.55 4.69
C LYS A 21 15.73 1.93 3.40
N ALA A 22 15.27 1.40 2.27
CA ALA A 22 15.85 1.67 0.96
C ALA A 22 15.69 3.15 0.55
N LEU A 23 14.52 3.74 0.78
CA LEU A 23 14.26 5.15 0.53
C LEU A 23 15.19 6.06 1.35
N ALA A 24 15.35 5.78 2.66
CA ALA A 24 16.25 6.54 3.52
C ALA A 24 17.71 6.44 3.06
N ALA A 25 18.16 5.24 2.68
CA ALA A 25 19.48 5.03 2.12
C ALA A 25 19.71 5.79 0.81
N SER A 26 18.63 6.02 0.05
CA SER A 26 18.65 6.80 -1.20
C SER A 26 18.46 8.30 -0.98
N GLY A 27 18.41 8.79 0.26
CA GLY A 27 18.31 10.21 0.58
C GLY A 27 16.89 10.78 0.63
N TYR A 28 15.84 9.95 0.58
CA TYR A 28 14.46 10.38 0.79
C TYR A 28 14.06 10.33 2.26
N LEU A 29 13.04 11.10 2.63
CA LEU A 29 12.35 10.98 3.92
C LEU A 29 11.14 10.07 3.76
N PRO A 30 11.18 8.79 4.17
CA PRO A 30 10.01 7.94 4.20
C PRO A 30 9.12 8.31 5.39
N VAL A 31 7.83 8.49 5.15
CA VAL A 31 6.81 8.68 6.18
C VAL A 31 5.92 7.45 6.18
N SER A 32 5.99 6.65 7.23
CA SER A 32 5.14 5.46 7.38
C SER A 32 3.74 5.87 7.81
N TYR A 33 2.72 5.43 7.07
CA TYR A 33 1.30 5.54 7.43
C TYR A 33 0.74 4.14 7.62
N ASP A 34 0.33 3.81 8.84
CA ASP A 34 -0.04 2.43 9.21
C ASP A 34 -1.04 2.45 10.37
N ASN A 35 -2.04 1.59 10.36
CA ASN A 35 -2.99 1.44 11.47
C ASN A 35 -2.53 0.45 12.53
N LEU A 36 -1.38 -0.20 12.32
CA LEU A 36 -0.75 -1.18 13.21
C LEU A 36 -1.60 -2.45 13.49
N CYS A 37 -2.61 -2.74 12.67
CA CYS A 37 -3.40 -3.97 12.86
C CYS A 37 -2.57 -5.24 12.60
N ASN A 38 -1.61 -5.19 11.66
CA ASN A 38 -0.67 -6.26 11.35
C ASN A 38 0.78 -5.78 11.33
N GLY A 39 1.00 -4.46 11.37
CA GLY A 39 2.32 -3.84 11.43
C GLY A 39 2.81 -3.65 12.86
N HIS A 40 4.10 -3.43 13.02
CA HIS A 40 4.75 -3.20 14.31
C HIS A 40 5.46 -1.86 14.33
N ALA A 41 5.15 -1.01 15.32
CA ALA A 41 5.78 0.32 15.46
C ALA A 41 7.31 0.23 15.51
N ASP A 42 7.86 -0.81 16.11
CA ASP A 42 9.30 -1.06 16.22
C ASP A 42 10.00 -1.31 14.87
N ALA A 43 9.24 -1.66 13.83
CA ALA A 43 9.77 -1.79 12.47
C ALA A 43 10.01 -0.43 11.79
N VAL A 44 9.41 0.64 12.30
CA VAL A 44 9.54 2.00 11.74
C VAL A 44 10.77 2.69 12.33
N LYS A 45 11.88 2.62 11.60
CA LYS A 45 13.21 3.11 12.06
C LYS A 45 13.78 4.22 11.18
N TRP A 46 13.18 4.49 10.02
CA TRP A 46 13.82 5.26 8.96
C TRP A 46 13.15 6.61 8.70
N GLY A 47 12.11 6.93 9.45
CA GLY A 47 11.35 8.16 9.35
C GLY A 47 10.18 8.19 10.32
N PRO A 48 9.32 9.22 10.28
CA PRO A 48 8.18 9.32 11.17
C PRO A 48 7.12 8.25 10.90
N LEU A 49 6.46 7.82 11.98
CA LEU A 49 5.25 7.00 11.94
C LEU A 49 4.02 7.90 12.15
N VAL A 50 3.07 7.79 11.25
CA VAL A 50 1.71 8.31 11.40
C VAL A 50 0.77 7.13 11.59
N ILE A 51 0.18 7.02 12.77
CA ILE A 51 -0.82 5.97 13.05
C ILE A 51 -2.16 6.45 12.50
N GLY A 52 -2.73 5.70 11.55
CA GLY A 52 -4.01 6.02 10.94
C GLY A 52 -4.52 4.93 10.01
N ASP A 53 -5.83 4.89 9.82
CA ASP A 53 -6.49 3.98 8.89
C ASP A 53 -6.73 4.67 7.54
N LEU A 54 -6.49 3.98 6.43
CA LEU A 54 -6.75 4.51 5.09
C LEU A 54 -8.23 4.78 4.83
N LEU A 55 -9.13 4.10 5.55
CA LEU A 55 -10.56 4.36 5.49
C LEU A 55 -10.96 5.69 6.14
N ASP A 56 -10.10 6.27 6.99
CA ASP A 56 -10.27 7.63 7.49
C ASP A 56 -9.64 8.64 6.52
N GLY A 57 -10.40 9.03 5.51
CA GLY A 57 -9.94 9.99 4.49
C GLY A 57 -9.54 11.35 5.06
N ALA A 58 -10.15 11.80 6.18
CA ALA A 58 -9.81 13.08 6.80
C ALA A 58 -8.43 13.02 7.47
N ALA A 59 -8.16 11.98 8.26
CA ALA A 59 -6.86 11.76 8.88
C ALA A 59 -5.75 11.56 7.83
N LEU A 60 -6.04 10.80 6.77
CA LEU A 60 -5.12 10.60 5.66
C LEU A 60 -4.82 11.93 4.95
N GLY A 61 -5.85 12.72 4.63
CA GLY A 61 -5.70 14.04 4.00
C GLY A 61 -4.85 14.98 4.85
N ALA A 62 -5.05 15.00 6.17
CA ALA A 62 -4.25 15.79 7.10
C ALA A 62 -2.77 15.35 7.08
N ALA A 63 -2.49 14.04 7.02
CA ALA A 63 -1.14 13.51 6.92
C ALA A 63 -0.47 13.93 5.60
N LEU A 64 -1.18 13.81 4.48
CA LEU A 64 -0.67 14.22 3.16
C LEU A 64 -0.39 15.73 3.12
N ALA A 65 -1.28 16.56 3.66
CA ALA A 65 -1.10 18.02 3.74
C ALA A 65 0.10 18.41 4.62
N ARG A 66 0.31 17.69 5.74
CA ARG A 66 1.42 17.92 6.67
C ARG A 66 2.78 17.58 6.05
N TYR A 67 2.90 16.41 5.44
CA TYR A 67 4.19 15.90 4.96
C TYR A 67 4.48 16.21 3.51
N LYS A 68 3.47 16.59 2.73
CA LYS A 68 3.56 16.98 1.31
C LYS A 68 4.42 16.01 0.48
N PRO A 69 4.11 14.71 0.51
CA PRO A 69 4.93 13.73 -0.19
C PRO A 69 4.85 13.94 -1.71
N GLN A 70 5.97 13.76 -2.39
CA GLN A 70 6.01 13.81 -3.85
C GLN A 70 5.49 12.53 -4.51
N ALA A 71 5.48 11.42 -3.77
CA ALA A 71 4.97 10.13 -4.22
C ALA A 71 4.46 9.29 -3.05
N VAL A 72 3.66 8.28 -3.36
CA VAL A 72 3.18 7.28 -2.41
C VAL A 72 3.65 5.89 -2.83
N LEU A 73 4.18 5.10 -1.88
CA LEU A 73 4.35 3.66 -2.02
C LEU A 73 3.25 2.97 -1.22
N HIS A 74 2.38 2.23 -1.90
CA HIS A 74 1.19 1.65 -1.30
C HIS A 74 1.36 0.15 -1.07
N PHE A 75 1.67 -0.24 0.18
CA PHE A 75 1.81 -1.62 0.63
C PHE A 75 0.71 -2.04 1.61
N ALA A 76 -0.05 -1.09 2.14
CA ALA A 76 -1.15 -1.40 3.06
C ALA A 76 -2.22 -2.29 2.39
N GLY A 77 -2.75 -3.23 3.15
CA GLY A 77 -3.81 -4.14 2.72
C GLY A 77 -3.72 -5.50 3.40
N LEU A 78 -4.83 -6.22 3.38
CA LEU A 78 -4.89 -7.61 3.83
C LEU A 78 -4.33 -8.52 2.74
N ILE A 79 -3.54 -9.53 3.12
CA ILE A 79 -2.76 -10.35 2.18
C ILE A 79 -3.09 -11.85 2.21
N GLU A 80 -3.88 -12.30 3.18
CA GLU A 80 -4.18 -13.72 3.38
C GLU A 80 -5.23 -14.20 2.37
N ALA A 81 -4.77 -14.71 1.21
CA ALA A 81 -5.63 -15.16 0.12
C ALA A 81 -6.69 -16.19 0.56
N GLY A 82 -6.32 -17.16 1.42
CA GLY A 82 -7.27 -18.14 1.96
C GLY A 82 -8.36 -17.51 2.82
N ARG A 83 -8.00 -16.57 3.68
CA ARG A 83 -8.95 -15.85 4.54
C ARG A 83 -9.90 -14.96 3.71
N SER A 84 -9.43 -14.44 2.57
CA SER A 84 -10.25 -13.60 1.69
C SER A 84 -11.50 -14.32 1.18
N VAL A 85 -11.49 -15.66 1.07
CA VAL A 85 -12.64 -16.45 0.62
C VAL A 85 -13.77 -16.39 1.65
N CYS A 86 -13.44 -16.42 2.93
CA CYS A 86 -14.44 -16.36 4.01
C CYS A 86 -14.85 -14.94 4.38
N GLU A 87 -13.96 -13.96 4.16
CA GLU A 87 -14.14 -12.56 4.57
C GLU A 87 -14.05 -11.59 3.39
N ALA A 88 -14.64 -11.94 2.23
CA ALA A 88 -14.50 -11.20 0.98
C ALA A 88 -14.89 -9.71 1.11
N ALA A 89 -15.94 -9.40 1.87
CA ALA A 89 -16.38 -8.01 2.08
C ALA A 89 -15.34 -7.19 2.88
N LEU A 90 -14.71 -7.78 3.89
CA LEU A 90 -13.64 -7.15 4.66
C LEU A 90 -12.41 -6.88 3.75
N PHE A 91 -12.01 -7.89 2.97
CA PHE A 91 -10.88 -7.74 2.05
C PHE A 91 -11.14 -6.66 0.99
N ARG A 92 -12.36 -6.62 0.41
CA ARG A 92 -12.72 -5.55 -0.51
C ARG A 92 -12.62 -4.19 0.14
N ARG A 93 -13.18 -4.02 1.33
CA ARG A 93 -13.15 -2.74 2.07
C ARG A 93 -11.71 -2.29 2.36
N GLN A 94 -10.86 -3.20 2.83
CA GLN A 94 -9.49 -2.85 3.22
C GLN A 94 -8.51 -2.71 2.03
N ASN A 95 -8.77 -3.40 0.91
CA ASN A 95 -7.86 -3.39 -0.22
C ASN A 95 -8.34 -2.50 -1.37
N VAL A 96 -9.66 -2.43 -1.63
CA VAL A 96 -10.20 -1.64 -2.75
C VAL A 96 -10.69 -0.28 -2.26
N ASP A 97 -11.65 -0.25 -1.32
CA ASP A 97 -12.25 1.01 -0.90
C ASP A 97 -11.20 1.92 -0.23
N ALA A 98 -10.31 1.37 0.59
CA ALA A 98 -9.20 2.11 1.21
C ALA A 98 -8.22 2.67 0.16
N SER A 99 -7.92 1.91 -0.90
CA SER A 99 -7.07 2.38 -2.01
C SER A 99 -7.76 3.50 -2.80
N GLN A 100 -9.07 3.42 -3.01
CA GLN A 100 -9.84 4.48 -3.67
C GLN A 100 -9.83 5.78 -2.85
N ILE A 101 -9.96 5.69 -1.51
CA ILE A 101 -9.84 6.85 -0.62
C ILE A 101 -8.43 7.45 -0.71
N LEU A 102 -7.39 6.61 -0.72
CA LEU A 102 -6.01 7.09 -0.89
C LEU A 102 -5.85 7.85 -2.22
N LEU A 103 -6.33 7.30 -3.32
CA LEU A 103 -6.26 7.95 -4.64
C LEU A 103 -7.00 9.28 -4.67
N ALA A 104 -8.21 9.34 -4.06
CA ALA A 104 -8.97 10.58 -3.95
C ALA A 104 -8.22 11.65 -3.15
N GLN A 105 -7.61 11.27 -2.03
CA GLN A 105 -6.81 12.20 -1.21
C GLN A 105 -5.53 12.65 -1.93
N MET A 106 -4.85 11.75 -2.64
CA MET A 106 -3.70 12.11 -3.48
C MET A 106 -4.09 13.12 -4.56
N GLN A 107 -5.22 12.90 -5.23
CA GLN A 107 -5.74 13.83 -6.25
C GLN A 107 -6.03 15.21 -5.67
N GLN A 108 -6.69 15.28 -4.52
CA GLN A 108 -6.99 16.54 -3.83
C GLN A 108 -5.71 17.31 -3.45
N GLN A 109 -4.65 16.61 -3.10
CA GLN A 109 -3.34 17.19 -2.73
C GLN A 109 -2.38 17.39 -3.91
N GLY A 110 -2.80 17.03 -5.13
CA GLY A 110 -1.96 17.17 -6.34
C GLY A 110 -0.81 16.17 -6.42
N ILE A 111 -0.85 15.08 -5.65
CA ILE A 111 0.18 14.03 -5.67
C ILE A 111 -0.11 13.09 -6.84
N ARG A 112 0.83 12.98 -7.80
CA ARG A 112 0.61 12.28 -9.08
C ARG A 112 1.34 10.95 -9.22
N HIS A 113 2.26 10.65 -8.32
CA HIS A 113 3.11 9.46 -8.42
C HIS A 113 2.75 8.45 -7.35
N MET A 114 2.45 7.22 -7.78
CA MET A 114 2.19 6.11 -6.88
C MET A 114 2.85 4.83 -7.41
N VAL A 115 3.42 4.06 -6.51
CA VAL A 115 3.78 2.66 -6.74
C VAL A 115 2.82 1.81 -5.92
N PHE A 116 2.06 0.97 -6.61
CA PHE A 116 1.10 0.05 -6.00
C PHE A 116 1.66 -1.36 -5.92
N SER A 117 1.66 -1.95 -4.74
CA SER A 117 2.03 -3.34 -4.55
C SER A 117 0.88 -4.25 -4.95
N SER A 118 0.90 -4.75 -6.19
CA SER A 118 -0.02 -5.76 -6.67
C SER A 118 0.39 -7.17 -6.17
N SER A 119 -0.01 -8.22 -6.85
CA SER A 119 0.28 -9.61 -6.47
C SER A 119 0.27 -10.51 -7.70
N ALA A 120 1.06 -11.58 -7.68
CA ALA A 120 0.96 -12.65 -8.68
C ALA A 120 -0.42 -13.34 -8.66
N ALA A 121 -1.18 -13.23 -7.55
CA ALA A 121 -2.55 -13.75 -7.45
C ALA A 121 -3.53 -13.12 -8.47
N VAL A 122 -3.19 -11.99 -9.08
CA VAL A 122 -4.00 -11.37 -10.15
C VAL A 122 -4.06 -12.23 -11.42
N TYR A 123 -3.06 -13.10 -11.63
CA TYR A 123 -2.99 -13.98 -12.79
C TYR A 123 -3.74 -15.31 -12.61
N GLY A 124 -4.04 -15.72 -11.36
CA GLY A 124 -4.64 -17.01 -11.06
C GLY A 124 -3.69 -18.18 -11.35
N ALA A 125 -4.24 -19.33 -11.78
CA ALA A 125 -3.43 -20.48 -12.14
C ALA A 125 -2.56 -20.21 -13.40
N PRO A 126 -1.24 -20.39 -13.31
CA PRO A 126 -0.35 -20.14 -14.43
C PRO A 126 -0.61 -21.16 -15.56
N GLN A 127 -0.65 -20.68 -16.80
CA GLN A 127 -0.80 -21.52 -18.00
C GLN A 127 0.55 -21.96 -18.58
N GLN A 128 1.65 -21.43 -18.05
CA GLN A 128 3.03 -21.67 -18.49
C GLN A 128 3.95 -21.73 -17.26
N ASP A 129 5.15 -22.27 -17.42
CA ASP A 129 6.15 -22.37 -16.34
C ASP A 129 6.56 -21.01 -15.76
N LYS A 130 6.45 -19.94 -16.55
CA LYS A 130 6.75 -18.58 -16.12
C LYS A 130 5.59 -17.66 -16.50
N ILE A 131 5.19 -16.82 -15.56
CA ILE A 131 4.19 -15.77 -15.79
C ILE A 131 4.92 -14.55 -16.34
N THR A 132 4.53 -14.11 -17.54
CA THR A 132 4.99 -12.86 -18.17
C THR A 132 4.00 -11.75 -17.87
N GLU A 133 4.37 -10.48 -18.14
CA GLU A 133 3.48 -9.34 -17.93
C GLU A 133 2.23 -9.37 -18.84
N ASP A 134 2.31 -10.05 -19.98
CA ASP A 134 1.20 -10.23 -20.93
C ASP A 134 0.26 -11.40 -20.55
N HIS A 135 0.58 -12.15 -19.48
CA HIS A 135 -0.26 -13.26 -19.04
C HIS A 135 -1.67 -12.77 -18.68
N PRO A 136 -2.74 -13.45 -19.12
CA PRO A 136 -4.12 -13.07 -18.80
C PRO A 136 -4.36 -13.00 -17.29
N ARG A 137 -4.94 -11.91 -16.82
CA ARG A 137 -5.35 -11.75 -15.42
C ARG A 137 -6.67 -12.49 -15.18
N ARG A 138 -6.61 -13.55 -14.38
CA ARG A 138 -7.75 -14.42 -14.03
C ARG A 138 -7.68 -14.81 -12.55
N PRO A 139 -7.87 -13.86 -11.63
CA PRO A 139 -7.79 -14.15 -10.20
C PRO A 139 -8.80 -15.20 -9.78
N GLU A 140 -8.38 -16.13 -8.90
CA GLU A 140 -9.18 -17.27 -8.45
C GLU A 140 -9.75 -17.06 -7.04
N ASN A 141 -9.39 -15.97 -6.39
CA ASN A 141 -9.87 -15.65 -5.04
C ASN A 141 -10.12 -14.14 -4.88
N PRO A 142 -10.89 -13.73 -3.86
CA PRO A 142 -11.21 -12.32 -3.61
C PRO A 142 -9.98 -11.43 -3.41
N TYR A 143 -8.91 -11.93 -2.79
CA TYR A 143 -7.67 -11.18 -2.65
C TYR A 143 -7.04 -10.84 -4.01
N GLY A 144 -6.90 -11.84 -4.88
CA GLY A 144 -6.37 -11.63 -6.24
C GLY A 144 -7.26 -10.67 -7.05
N GLN A 145 -8.60 -10.80 -6.93
CA GLN A 145 -9.54 -9.89 -7.57
C GLN A 145 -9.35 -8.45 -7.06
N ASN A 146 -9.29 -8.24 -5.74
CA ASN A 146 -9.08 -6.90 -5.16
C ASN A 146 -7.75 -6.25 -5.57
N LYS A 147 -6.73 -7.06 -5.87
CA LYS A 147 -5.45 -6.55 -6.37
C LYS A 147 -5.47 -6.27 -7.88
N ALA A 148 -6.45 -6.83 -8.61
CA ALA A 148 -6.67 -6.59 -10.03
C ALA A 148 -7.62 -5.40 -10.30
N ASP A 149 -8.54 -5.12 -9.35
CA ASP A 149 -9.48 -3.98 -9.38
C ASP A 149 -8.76 -2.64 -9.26
#